data_b49a63e797ece3f0cb724215776d034b
#
_entry.id   b49a63e797ece3f0cb724215776d034b
#
_cell.length_a   1.000
_cell.length_b   1.000
_cell.length_c   1.000
_cell.angle_alpha   90.00
_cell.angle_beta   90.00
_cell.angle_gamma   90.00
#
_symmetry.space_group_name_H-M   'P 1'
#
loop_
_entity.id
_entity.type
_entity.pdbx_description
1 polymer ?
#
loop_
_entity_poly.entity_id
_entity_poly.type
_entity_poly.pdbx_seq_one_letter_code
_entity_poly.pdbx_strand_id
1 'polypeptide(L)'
;MLKVQDLFVAYGGIEALKGISLEVPEGKIVTLIGANGAGKSTLLRTIVGLVKPKSGTISYNEQNITGLNSQKIVKTGITLVPEGRRVFPNLTVLENLQIGAYMRNDKEEIAKDIKWVYELFPRLEERSWQMAGTLSGGEQQMLAVGRALLSRPQLMMMDEPSLGLAPHH
;
A
#
# COMPACT_ATOMS: atom_id res chain seq x y z
N MET A 1 11.26 2.47 -11.93
CA MET A 1 11.76 1.20 -11.39
C MET A 1 12.21 1.37 -9.95
N LEU A 2 11.84 0.43 -9.12
CA LEU A 2 12.30 0.38 -7.74
C LEU A 2 13.47 -0.60 -7.66
N LYS A 3 14.59 -0.16 -7.07
CA LYS A 3 15.73 -1.03 -6.86
C LYS A 3 16.11 -1.06 -5.39
N VAL A 4 16.25 -2.25 -4.86
CA VAL A 4 16.76 -2.46 -3.51
C VAL A 4 18.06 -3.24 -3.64
N GLN A 5 19.13 -2.73 -3.04
CA GLN A 5 20.45 -3.38 -3.13
C GLN A 5 21.06 -3.57 -1.77
N ASP A 6 21.41 -4.81 -1.46
CA ASP A 6 22.13 -5.19 -0.24
C ASP A 6 21.53 -4.59 1.03
N LEU A 7 20.20 -4.69 1.15
CA LEU A 7 19.50 -4.08 2.26
C LEU A 7 19.62 -4.91 3.52
N PHE A 8 20.11 -4.28 4.59
CA PHE A 8 20.20 -4.87 5.92
C PHE A 8 19.34 -4.07 6.87
N VAL A 9 18.49 -4.75 7.63
CA VAL A 9 17.64 -4.12 8.63
C VAL A 9 17.71 -4.94 9.91
N ALA A 10 17.82 -4.25 11.03
CA ALA A 10 17.88 -4.91 12.32
C ALA A 10 16.92 -4.25 13.30
N TYR A 11 16.34 -5.05 14.18
CA TYR A 11 15.51 -4.60 15.28
C TYR A 11 16.19 -5.07 16.57
N GLY A 12 16.68 -4.13 17.36
CA GLY A 12 17.24 -4.45 18.64
C GLY A 12 18.31 -5.55 18.62
N GLY A 13 19.18 -5.52 17.62
CA GLY A 13 20.23 -6.50 17.49
C GLY A 13 19.87 -7.75 16.71
N ILE A 14 18.59 -7.90 16.34
CA ILE A 14 18.17 -9.04 15.53
C ILE A 14 18.06 -8.59 14.09
N GLU A 15 18.79 -9.26 13.20
CA GLU A 15 18.75 -8.90 11.80
C GLU A 15 17.52 -9.46 11.12
N ALA A 16 16.62 -8.59 10.69
CA ALA A 16 15.40 -8.98 10.01
C ALA A 16 15.63 -9.15 8.50
N LEU A 17 16.52 -8.36 7.91
CA LEU A 17 16.90 -8.49 6.50
C LEU A 17 18.41 -8.55 6.41
N LYS A 18 18.92 -9.46 5.59
CA LYS A 18 20.33 -9.72 5.47
C LYS A 18 20.75 -9.67 4.02
N GLY A 19 21.00 -8.47 3.51
CA GLY A 19 21.52 -8.32 2.15
C GLY A 19 20.51 -8.60 1.07
N ILE A 20 19.27 -8.15 1.24
CA ILE A 20 18.22 -8.37 0.26
C ILE A 20 18.39 -7.42 -0.93
N SER A 21 18.27 -7.98 -2.14
CA SER A 21 18.31 -7.20 -3.37
C SER A 21 17.17 -7.62 -4.27
N LEU A 22 16.49 -6.63 -4.87
CA LEU A 22 15.42 -6.90 -5.81
C LEU A 22 15.17 -5.68 -6.69
N GLU A 23 14.44 -5.89 -7.78
CA GLU A 23 14.03 -4.84 -8.69
C GLU A 23 12.57 -5.01 -9.02
N VAL A 24 11.85 -3.89 -9.11
CA VAL A 24 10.44 -3.88 -9.50
C VAL A 24 10.26 -2.92 -10.65
N PRO A 25 9.70 -3.36 -11.78
CA PRO A 25 9.48 -2.48 -12.93
C PRO A 25 8.53 -1.34 -12.60
N GLU A 26 8.68 -0.24 -13.33
CA GLU A 26 7.86 0.93 -13.15
C GLU A 26 6.41 0.66 -13.54
N GLY A 27 5.51 1.39 -12.91
CA GLY A 27 4.09 1.38 -13.30
C GLY A 27 3.31 0.16 -12.87
N LYS A 28 3.77 -0.56 -11.86
CA LYS A 28 3.11 -1.81 -11.47
C LYS A 28 2.47 -1.72 -10.11
N ILE A 29 1.40 -2.49 -9.95
CA ILE A 29 0.87 -2.81 -8.65
C ILE A 29 1.54 -4.11 -8.25
N VAL A 30 2.30 -4.07 -7.18
CA VAL A 30 3.09 -5.23 -6.77
C VAL A 30 2.53 -5.76 -5.46
N THR A 31 2.27 -7.05 -5.45
CA THR A 31 1.84 -7.72 -4.26
C THR A 31 2.93 -8.70 -3.87
N LEU A 32 3.47 -8.55 -2.68
CA LEU A 32 4.40 -9.52 -2.16
C LEU A 32 3.61 -10.58 -1.44
N ILE A 33 3.46 -11.72 -2.09
CA ILE A 33 2.76 -12.85 -1.54
C ILE A 33 3.80 -13.88 -1.18
N GLY A 34 3.59 -14.61 -0.17
CA GLY A 34 4.51 -15.66 0.17
C GLY A 34 4.47 -15.97 1.63
N ALA A 35 5.45 -16.71 2.07
CA ALA A 35 5.51 -17.10 3.47
C ALA A 35 5.48 -15.86 4.33
N ASN A 36 4.73 -15.92 5.39
CA ASN A 36 4.61 -14.84 6.29
C ASN A 36 5.80 -14.75 7.14
N GLY A 37 6.90 -14.44 6.61
CA GLY A 37 8.07 -14.19 7.39
C GLY A 37 8.10 -12.74 7.82
N ALA A 38 8.68 -12.48 8.96
CA ALA A 38 8.87 -11.12 9.43
C ALA A 38 9.63 -10.26 8.41
N GLY A 39 10.45 -10.89 7.59
CA GLY A 39 11.25 -10.18 6.60
C GLY A 39 10.43 -9.49 5.52
N LYS A 40 9.30 -10.07 5.12
CA LYS A 40 8.48 -9.47 4.07
C LYS A 40 7.90 -8.15 4.50
N SER A 41 7.25 -8.11 5.66
CA SER A 41 6.71 -6.86 6.18
C SER A 41 7.81 -5.85 6.46
N THR A 42 8.94 -6.31 6.97
CA THR A 42 10.07 -5.43 7.22
C THR A 42 10.58 -4.78 5.93
N LEU A 43 10.67 -5.57 4.85
CA LEU A 43 11.09 -5.03 3.56
C LEU A 43 10.16 -3.91 3.09
N LEU A 44 8.85 -4.17 3.12
CA LEU A 44 7.88 -3.18 2.67
C LEU A 44 7.93 -1.92 3.54
N ARG A 45 8.00 -2.07 4.84
CA ARG A 45 8.06 -0.94 5.75
C ARG A 45 9.34 -0.12 5.57
N THR A 46 10.44 -0.78 5.26
CA THR A 46 11.70 -0.09 5.03
C THR A 46 11.64 0.71 3.74
N ILE A 47 11.06 0.13 2.69
CA ILE A 47 10.93 0.83 1.42
C ILE A 47 10.11 2.11 1.57
N VAL A 48 9.02 2.06 2.35
CA VAL A 48 8.15 3.24 2.49
C VAL A 48 8.55 4.16 3.65
N GLY A 49 9.70 3.93 4.26
CA GLY A 49 10.24 4.88 5.23
C GLY A 49 9.76 4.73 6.66
N LEU A 50 9.04 3.64 6.97
CA LEU A 50 8.58 3.40 8.34
C LEU A 50 9.66 2.76 9.21
N VAL A 51 10.66 2.16 8.59
CA VAL A 51 11.79 1.54 9.26
C VAL A 51 13.06 2.01 8.56
N LYS A 52 14.09 2.37 9.31
CA LYS A 52 15.36 2.79 8.72
C LYS A 52 16.26 1.59 8.50
N PRO A 53 16.89 1.47 7.34
CA PRO A 53 17.82 0.38 7.12
C PRO A 53 19.13 0.60 7.86
N LYS A 54 19.81 -0.49 8.19
CA LYS A 54 21.12 -0.45 8.78
C LYS A 54 22.17 -0.12 7.70
N SER A 55 22.00 -0.70 6.52
CA SER A 55 22.86 -0.44 5.38
C SER A 55 22.14 -0.88 4.11
N GLY A 56 22.73 -0.58 2.96
CA GLY A 56 22.15 -0.85 1.67
C GLY A 56 21.48 0.37 1.09
N THR A 57 20.94 0.23 -0.10
CA THR A 57 20.33 1.35 -0.81
C THR A 57 18.98 0.99 -1.39
N ILE A 58 18.11 1.98 -1.43
CA ILE A 58 16.79 1.88 -2.07
C ILE A 58 16.70 3.08 -3.02
N SER A 59 16.43 2.81 -4.30
CA SER A 59 16.21 3.89 -5.26
C SER A 59 14.90 3.67 -5.99
N TYR A 60 14.26 4.76 -6.37
CA TYR A 60 13.02 4.72 -7.13
C TYR A 60 13.15 5.72 -8.27
N ASN A 61 13.01 5.22 -9.49
CA ASN A 61 13.19 6.04 -10.70
C ASN A 61 14.50 6.81 -10.65
N GLU A 62 15.57 6.08 -10.26
CA GLU A 62 16.94 6.60 -10.21
C GLU A 62 17.19 7.65 -9.12
N GLN A 63 16.25 7.83 -8.23
CA GLN A 63 16.39 8.72 -7.11
C GLN A 63 16.61 7.90 -5.84
N ASN A 64 17.60 8.25 -5.04
CA ASN A 64 17.88 7.55 -3.80
C ASN A 64 16.83 7.95 -2.76
N ILE A 65 16.08 6.97 -2.27
CA ILE A 65 15.05 7.20 -1.25
C ILE A 65 15.39 6.50 0.07
N THR A 66 16.60 5.98 0.20
CA THR A 66 17.02 5.25 1.40
C THR A 66 16.86 6.11 2.63
N GLY A 67 16.09 5.63 3.60
CA GLY A 67 15.96 6.33 4.89
C GLY A 67 15.17 7.62 4.88
N LEU A 68 14.54 7.98 3.76
CA LEU A 68 13.65 9.14 3.76
C LEU A 68 12.40 8.83 4.60
N ASN A 69 11.77 9.85 5.16
CA ASN A 69 10.56 9.63 5.93
C ASN A 69 9.40 9.24 5.00
N SER A 70 8.38 8.63 5.58
CA SER A 70 7.28 8.08 4.79
C SER A 70 6.53 9.13 3.99
N GLN A 71 6.41 10.35 4.52
CA GLN A 71 5.70 11.40 3.79
C GLN A 71 6.43 11.76 2.50
N LYS A 72 7.76 11.81 2.52
CA LYS A 72 8.53 12.10 1.32
C LYS A 72 8.44 10.96 0.31
N ILE A 73 8.42 9.73 0.80
CA ILE A 73 8.34 8.58 -0.09
C ILE A 73 6.99 8.50 -0.77
N VAL A 74 5.90 8.75 -0.04
CA VAL A 74 4.56 8.78 -0.64
C VAL A 74 4.49 9.80 -1.77
N LYS A 75 5.15 10.94 -1.61
CA LYS A 75 5.18 11.96 -2.66
C LYS A 75 5.88 11.50 -3.93
N THR A 76 6.73 10.49 -3.85
CA THR A 76 7.37 9.95 -5.06
C THR A 76 6.45 9.05 -5.85
N GLY A 77 5.30 8.68 -5.29
CA GLY A 77 4.33 7.82 -5.98
C GLY A 77 4.27 6.40 -5.46
N ILE A 78 4.97 6.10 -4.36
CA ILE A 78 4.94 4.76 -3.78
C ILE A 78 3.93 4.75 -2.62
N THR A 79 3.03 3.77 -2.64
CA THR A 79 2.03 3.60 -1.59
C THR A 79 2.07 2.18 -1.06
N LEU A 80 1.92 2.03 0.23
CA LEU A 80 1.82 0.72 0.88
C LEU A 80 0.43 0.55 1.45
N VAL A 81 -0.22 -0.58 1.13
CA VAL A 81 -1.42 -1.02 1.82
C VAL A 81 -0.96 -2.03 2.87
N PRO A 82 -0.95 -1.64 4.15
CA PRO A 82 -0.37 -2.52 5.17
C PRO A 82 -1.29 -3.68 5.52
N GLU A 83 -0.71 -4.63 6.22
CA GLU A 83 -1.49 -5.72 6.78
C GLU A 83 -2.49 -5.14 7.77
N GLY A 84 -3.65 -5.77 7.86
CA GLY A 84 -4.73 -5.29 8.70
C GLY A 84 -5.62 -4.30 7.95
N ARG A 85 -6.80 -4.15 8.47
CA ARG A 85 -7.82 -3.39 7.77
C ARG A 85 -7.81 -1.95 8.28
N ARG A 86 -7.01 -1.11 7.67
CA ARG A 86 -6.79 0.25 8.15
C ARG A 86 -7.80 1.21 7.58
N VAL A 87 -9.07 0.94 7.81
CA VAL A 87 -10.14 1.85 7.37
C VAL A 87 -10.55 2.75 8.53
N PHE A 88 -11.25 3.84 8.22
CA PHE A 88 -11.84 4.71 9.21
C PHE A 88 -13.22 4.14 9.56
N PRO A 89 -13.37 3.48 10.70
CA PRO A 89 -14.58 2.69 10.97
C PRO A 89 -15.84 3.53 11.15
N ASN A 90 -15.69 4.78 11.57
CA ASN A 90 -16.82 5.67 11.80
C ASN A 90 -17.18 6.53 10.59
N LEU A 91 -16.57 6.25 9.45
CA LEU A 91 -16.90 6.89 8.19
C LEU A 91 -17.50 5.86 7.25
N THR A 92 -18.29 6.33 6.29
CA THR A 92 -18.88 5.41 5.30
C THR A 92 -17.82 4.91 4.34
N VAL A 93 -18.19 3.92 3.54
CA VAL A 93 -17.35 3.42 2.46
C VAL A 93 -16.95 4.57 1.53
N LEU A 94 -17.94 5.35 1.08
CA LEU A 94 -17.66 6.47 0.17
C LEU A 94 -16.73 7.49 0.81
N GLU A 95 -16.96 7.83 2.07
CA GLU A 95 -16.11 8.79 2.75
C GLU A 95 -14.68 8.29 2.90
N ASN A 96 -14.51 7.00 3.17
CA ASN A 96 -13.16 6.41 3.19
C ASN A 96 -12.46 6.56 1.85
N LEU A 97 -13.17 6.31 0.76
CA LEU A 97 -12.57 6.47 -0.58
C LEU A 97 -12.21 7.92 -0.84
N GLN A 98 -13.08 8.85 -0.47
CA GLN A 98 -12.81 10.27 -0.67
C GLN A 98 -11.56 10.74 0.07
N ILE A 99 -11.31 10.19 1.26
CA ILE A 99 -10.10 10.51 1.99
C ILE A 99 -8.85 10.10 1.20
N GLY A 100 -8.91 9.01 0.45
CA GLY A 100 -7.79 8.59 -0.38
C GLY A 100 -7.38 9.62 -1.41
N ALA A 101 -8.30 10.51 -1.78
CA ALA A 101 -8.06 11.53 -2.78
C ALA A 101 -7.91 12.94 -2.17
N TYR A 102 -7.74 13.04 -0.86
CA TYR A 102 -7.83 14.35 -0.19
C TYR A 102 -6.74 15.34 -0.63
N MET A 103 -5.61 14.84 -1.11
CA MET A 103 -4.54 15.71 -1.61
C MET A 103 -4.78 16.17 -3.04
N ARG A 104 -5.84 15.67 -3.68
CA ARG A 104 -6.16 15.98 -5.06
C ARG A 104 -7.28 17.01 -5.10
N ASN A 105 -7.29 17.81 -6.16
CA ASN A 105 -8.38 18.76 -6.37
C ASN A 105 -9.02 18.63 -7.74
N ASP A 106 -8.74 17.55 -8.47
CA ASP A 106 -9.29 17.25 -9.78
C ASP A 106 -10.62 16.50 -9.63
N LYS A 107 -11.66 17.20 -9.23
CA LYS A 107 -12.93 16.58 -8.82
C LYS A 107 -13.54 15.64 -9.83
N GLU A 108 -13.49 15.98 -11.11
CA GLU A 108 -14.07 15.12 -12.13
C GLU A 108 -13.30 13.80 -12.24
N GLU A 109 -11.99 13.85 -12.18
CA GLU A 109 -11.19 12.64 -12.26
C GLU A 109 -11.31 11.80 -10.98
N ILE A 110 -11.47 12.44 -9.83
CA ILE A 110 -11.72 11.72 -8.59
C ILE A 110 -13.03 10.93 -8.71
N ALA A 111 -14.06 11.54 -9.25
CA ALA A 111 -15.35 10.85 -9.42
C ALA A 111 -15.21 9.64 -10.36
N LYS A 112 -14.42 9.78 -11.42
CA LYS A 112 -14.15 8.66 -12.32
C LYS A 112 -13.38 7.56 -11.62
N ASP A 113 -12.42 7.93 -10.78
CA ASP A 113 -11.63 6.94 -10.06
C ASP A 113 -12.47 6.19 -9.04
N ILE A 114 -13.40 6.88 -8.37
CA ILE A 114 -14.32 6.21 -7.45
C ILE A 114 -15.18 5.21 -8.22
N LYS A 115 -15.67 5.60 -9.39
CA LYS A 115 -16.45 4.69 -10.21
C LYS A 115 -15.63 3.47 -10.62
N TRP A 116 -14.37 3.69 -10.97
CA TRP A 116 -13.47 2.59 -11.33
C TRP A 116 -13.24 1.64 -10.15
N VAL A 117 -13.04 2.18 -8.96
CA VAL A 117 -12.89 1.35 -7.77
C VAL A 117 -14.15 0.51 -7.53
N TYR A 118 -15.34 1.10 -7.75
CA TYR A 118 -16.58 0.36 -7.62
C TYR A 118 -16.71 -0.73 -8.69
N GLU A 119 -16.15 -0.52 -9.87
CA GLU A 119 -16.10 -1.57 -10.89
C GLU A 119 -15.19 -2.71 -10.48
N LEU A 120 -14.06 -2.38 -9.84
CA LEU A 120 -13.15 -3.40 -9.33
C LEU A 120 -13.74 -4.16 -8.14
N PHE A 121 -14.47 -3.45 -7.29
CA PHE A 121 -15.03 -4.01 -6.07
C PHE A 121 -16.51 -3.64 -5.96
N PRO A 122 -17.38 -4.36 -6.69
CA PRO A 122 -18.82 -4.02 -6.69
C PRO A 122 -19.47 -4.02 -5.31
N ARG A 123 -18.93 -4.82 -4.37
CA ARG A 123 -19.45 -4.83 -3.02
C ARG A 123 -19.33 -3.48 -2.34
N LEU A 124 -18.29 -2.72 -2.67
CA LEU A 124 -18.11 -1.40 -2.09
C LEU A 124 -19.18 -0.44 -2.57
N GLU A 125 -19.57 -0.55 -3.83
CA GLU A 125 -20.65 0.29 -4.34
C GLU A 125 -21.96 -0.03 -3.67
N GLU A 126 -22.27 -1.32 -3.53
CA GLU A 126 -23.50 -1.76 -2.87
C GLU A 126 -23.60 -1.25 -1.43
N ARG A 127 -22.45 -1.02 -0.80
CA ARG A 127 -22.38 -0.62 0.60
C ARG A 127 -21.77 0.76 0.78
N SER A 128 -21.88 1.61 -0.24
CA SER A 128 -21.24 2.93 -0.23
C SER A 128 -21.66 3.79 0.96
N TRP A 129 -22.88 3.60 1.43
CA TRP A 129 -23.45 4.35 2.55
C TRP A 129 -23.16 3.73 3.91
N GLN A 130 -22.64 2.53 3.93
CA GLN A 130 -22.46 1.79 5.18
C GLN A 130 -21.21 2.22 5.91
N MET A 131 -21.28 2.25 7.23
CA MET A 131 -20.07 2.54 8.03
C MET A 131 -19.03 1.46 7.82
N ALA A 132 -17.80 1.86 7.56
CA ALA A 132 -16.74 0.92 7.23
C ALA A 132 -16.47 -0.09 8.34
N GLY A 133 -16.66 0.32 9.59
CA GLY A 133 -16.42 -0.58 10.71
C GLY A 133 -17.37 -1.77 10.75
N THR A 134 -18.49 -1.71 10.04
CA THR A 134 -19.48 -2.80 10.02
C THR A 134 -19.29 -3.74 8.83
N LEU A 135 -18.32 -3.49 7.98
CA LEU A 135 -18.05 -4.37 6.84
C LEU A 135 -17.35 -5.64 7.29
N SER A 136 -17.46 -6.68 6.47
CA SER A 136 -16.69 -7.90 6.70
C SER A 136 -15.20 -7.62 6.58
N GLY A 137 -14.36 -8.54 7.07
CA GLY A 137 -12.92 -8.39 6.97
C GLY A 137 -12.45 -8.23 5.53
N GLY A 138 -13.00 -9.04 4.62
CA GLY A 138 -12.63 -8.96 3.22
C GLY A 138 -13.05 -7.65 2.59
N GLU A 139 -14.25 -7.15 2.93
CA GLU A 139 -14.72 -5.88 2.41
C GLU A 139 -13.89 -4.71 2.93
N GLN A 140 -13.46 -4.77 4.20
CA GLN A 140 -12.57 -3.74 4.74
C GLN A 140 -11.23 -3.74 4.02
N GLN A 141 -10.73 -4.92 3.65
CA GLN A 141 -9.48 -5.01 2.90
C GLN A 141 -9.67 -4.42 1.49
N MET A 142 -10.78 -4.71 0.84
CA MET A 142 -11.10 -4.11 -0.45
C MET A 142 -11.14 -2.58 -0.34
N LEU A 143 -11.75 -2.09 0.73
CA LEU A 143 -11.85 -0.65 0.94
C LEU A 143 -10.48 -0.01 1.15
N ALA A 144 -9.59 -0.66 1.91
CA ALA A 144 -8.25 -0.15 2.12
C ALA A 144 -7.48 -0.06 0.78
N VAL A 145 -7.62 -1.08 -0.06
CA VAL A 145 -7.00 -1.08 -1.39
C VAL A 145 -7.61 0.03 -2.26
N GLY A 146 -8.93 0.13 -2.28
CA GLY A 146 -9.61 1.15 -3.07
C GLY A 146 -9.22 2.55 -2.67
N ARG A 147 -9.13 2.81 -1.36
CA ARG A 147 -8.71 4.11 -0.87
C ARG A 147 -7.29 4.44 -1.34
N ALA A 148 -6.39 3.46 -1.30
CA ALA A 148 -5.03 3.68 -1.77
C ALA A 148 -5.00 4.00 -3.26
N LEU A 149 -5.86 3.35 -4.06
CA LEU A 149 -5.92 3.61 -5.49
C LEU A 149 -6.37 5.03 -5.81
N LEU A 150 -7.15 5.65 -4.95
CA LEU A 150 -7.62 7.01 -5.16
C LEU A 150 -6.48 8.05 -5.12
N SER A 151 -5.35 7.70 -4.54
CA SER A 151 -4.18 8.58 -4.55
C SER A 151 -3.41 8.50 -5.86
N ARG A 152 -3.80 7.62 -6.77
CA ARG A 152 -3.13 7.35 -8.05
C ARG A 152 -1.64 7.07 -7.89
N PRO A 153 -1.28 6.03 -7.13
CA PRO A 153 0.14 5.73 -6.91
C PRO A 153 0.78 5.21 -8.20
N GLN A 154 2.05 5.50 -8.39
CA GLN A 154 2.82 4.92 -9.48
C GLN A 154 3.21 3.49 -9.15
N LEU A 155 3.40 3.20 -7.88
CA LEU A 155 3.72 1.87 -7.41
C LEU A 155 2.93 1.62 -6.13
N MET A 156 2.14 0.56 -6.11
CA MET A 156 1.40 0.19 -4.93
C MET A 156 1.86 -1.17 -4.46
N MET A 157 2.22 -1.24 -3.20
CA MET A 157 2.65 -2.50 -2.58
C MET A 157 1.62 -2.90 -1.55
N MET A 158 1.34 -4.19 -1.48
CA MET A 158 0.37 -4.72 -0.53
C MET A 158 1.03 -5.76 0.35
N ASP A 159 0.79 -5.63 1.66
CA ASP A 159 1.30 -6.56 2.65
C ASP A 159 0.15 -7.48 3.03
N GLU A 160 0.34 -8.78 2.84
CA GLU A 160 -0.64 -9.80 3.20
C GLU A 160 -2.04 -9.55 2.65
N PRO A 161 -2.18 -9.51 1.35
CA PRO A 161 -3.48 -9.21 0.77
C PRO A 161 -4.41 -10.40 0.68
N SER A 162 -4.27 -11.37 1.50
CA SER A 162 -4.97 -12.63 1.31
C SER A 162 -6.47 -12.54 1.47
N LEU A 163 -6.94 -11.64 2.31
CA LEU A 163 -8.35 -11.63 2.60
C LEU A 163 -9.13 -10.98 1.50
N GLY A 164 -10.13 -11.64 1.02
CA GLY A 164 -11.02 -11.08 0.02
C GLY A 164 -10.42 -10.91 -1.36
N LEU A 165 -9.10 -10.93 -1.45
CA LEU A 165 -8.43 -10.82 -2.72
C LEU A 165 -7.80 -12.12 -3.14
N ALA A 166 -7.75 -13.04 -2.25
CA ALA A 166 -7.15 -14.28 -2.57
C ALA A 166 -7.90 -14.90 -3.67
N PRO A 167 -7.24 -15.26 -4.69
CA PRO A 167 -7.97 -15.88 -5.70
C PRO A 167 -8.20 -17.15 -5.23
N HIS A 168 -8.71 -17.39 -4.77
CA HIS A 168 -8.83 -18.54 -4.62
C HIS A 168 -8.56 -18.89 -5.78
N HIS A 169 -8.10 -18.29 -6.06
CA HIS A 169 -7.94 -18.48 -6.99
C HIS A 169 -7.65 -18.85 -7.52
#